data_7878277b464f2c5de36f18e0a0bd5255
#
_entry.id   7878277b464f2c5de36f18e0a0bd5255
#
_cell.length_a   1.000
_cell.length_b   1.000
_cell.length_c   1.000
_cell.angle_alpha   90.00
_cell.angle_beta   90.00
_cell.angle_gamma   90.00
#
_symmetry.space_group_name_H-M   'P 1'
#
loop_
_entity.id
_entity.type
_entity.pdbx_description
1 polymer ?
#
loop_
_entity_poly.entity_id
_entity_poly.type
_entity_poly.pdbx_seq_one_letter_code
_entity_poly.pdbx_strand_id
1 'polypeptide(L)'
;MEFDIQKFTSTSFDARTQDVPVPDLAAFFKNVPEGEKPTWRVRGLTGVELAKTNEAQSRNRSRTAIAEGLLSGVNDQVSEAVRELLGSGSSVPDDLAKRIEMLVLGSVAPECNHQLAVKLAEAYPVEFYQLTSEITRLTGLGAEPGKPKRSSGSKTSKSPSSSAT
;
A
#
# COMPACT_ATOMS: atom_id res chain seq x y z
N MET A 1 8.42 -11.15 -34.19
CA MET A 1 8.65 -10.52 -32.86
C MET A 1 8.58 -11.64 -31.85
N GLU A 2 9.63 -11.88 -31.07
CA GLU A 2 9.73 -13.02 -30.13
C GLU A 2 9.97 -12.47 -28.71
N PHE A 3 9.27 -13.04 -27.72
CA PHE A 3 9.41 -12.65 -26.32
C PHE A 3 10.47 -13.51 -25.64
N ASP A 4 11.51 -12.88 -25.08
CA ASP A 4 12.59 -13.56 -24.39
C ASP A 4 12.19 -13.90 -22.94
N ILE A 5 11.68 -15.11 -22.76
CA ILE A 5 11.21 -15.65 -21.48
C ILE A 5 12.36 -15.73 -20.45
N GLN A 6 13.56 -16.15 -20.88
CA GLN A 6 14.69 -16.32 -19.96
C GLN A 6 15.16 -14.97 -19.41
N LYS A 7 15.28 -13.98 -20.28
CA LYS A 7 15.63 -12.63 -19.86
C LYS A 7 14.59 -12.06 -18.92
N PHE A 8 13.30 -12.22 -19.22
CA PHE A 8 12.22 -11.71 -18.37
C PHE A 8 12.22 -12.35 -16.99
N THR A 9 12.31 -13.70 -16.90
CA THR A 9 12.29 -14.43 -15.64
C THR A 9 13.53 -14.19 -14.77
N SER A 10 14.67 -13.89 -15.38
CA SER A 10 15.90 -13.56 -14.65
C SER A 10 16.03 -12.09 -14.25
N THR A 11 15.17 -11.21 -14.79
CA THR A 11 15.17 -9.79 -14.47
C THR A 11 14.55 -9.56 -13.09
N SER A 12 15.23 -8.80 -12.23
CA SER A 12 14.63 -8.25 -11.02
C SER A 12 13.79 -7.02 -11.37
N PHE A 13 12.62 -6.91 -10.76
CA PHE A 13 11.72 -5.78 -10.96
C PHE A 13 11.50 -5.03 -9.66
N ASP A 14 11.58 -3.69 -9.71
CA ASP A 14 11.34 -2.79 -8.59
C ASP A 14 10.01 -2.05 -8.80
N ALA A 15 9.24 -1.90 -7.73
CA ALA A 15 8.01 -1.12 -7.77
C ALA A 15 8.33 0.36 -8.06
N ARG A 16 7.56 0.98 -8.94
CA ARG A 16 7.65 2.43 -9.18
C ARG A 16 7.23 3.18 -7.94
N THR A 17 7.96 4.21 -7.58
CA THR A 17 7.68 5.08 -6.44
C THR A 17 7.48 6.52 -6.88
N GLN A 18 6.69 7.26 -6.10
CA GLN A 18 6.44 8.68 -6.31
C GLN A 18 6.31 9.41 -4.97
N ASP A 19 6.92 10.58 -4.87
CA ASP A 19 6.72 11.50 -3.78
C ASP A 19 5.52 12.41 -4.10
N VAL A 20 4.47 12.30 -3.29
CA VAL A 20 3.22 13.07 -3.45
C VAL A 20 3.23 14.21 -2.46
N PRO A 21 3.14 15.48 -2.91
CA PRO A 21 3.05 16.62 -1.99
C PRO A 21 1.74 16.56 -1.18
N VAL A 22 1.85 16.72 0.13
CA VAL A 22 0.71 16.72 1.07
C VAL A 22 0.75 17.96 1.97
N PRO A 23 0.57 19.16 1.41
CA PRO A 23 0.76 20.43 2.14
C PRO A 23 -0.17 20.56 3.36
N ASP A 24 -1.38 20.04 3.30
CA ASP A 24 -2.36 20.15 4.38
C ASP A 24 -2.00 19.28 5.60
N LEU A 25 -1.08 18.33 5.41
CA LEU A 25 -0.55 17.49 6.48
C LEU A 25 0.74 18.04 7.10
N ALA A 26 1.18 19.25 6.74
CA ALA A 26 2.47 19.82 7.16
C ALA A 26 2.66 19.83 8.69
N ALA A 27 1.60 20.09 9.45
CA ALA A 27 1.64 20.11 10.92
C ALA A 27 2.02 18.77 11.57
N PHE A 28 1.91 17.66 10.83
CA PHE A 28 2.20 16.29 11.31
C PHE A 28 3.57 15.77 10.85
N PHE A 29 4.27 16.53 10.01
CA PHE A 29 5.64 16.18 9.60
C PHE A 29 6.65 16.88 10.49
N LYS A 30 7.68 16.14 10.93
CA LYS A 30 8.81 16.69 11.67
C LYS A 30 9.94 17.06 10.71
N ASN A 31 10.63 18.16 10.99
CA ASN A 31 11.83 18.59 10.25
C ASN A 31 11.62 18.80 8.73
N VAL A 32 10.49 19.38 8.35
CA VAL A 32 10.30 19.83 6.96
C VAL A 32 11.24 21.04 6.74
N PRO A 33 12.15 21.02 5.76
CA PRO A 33 13.02 22.17 5.48
C PRO A 33 12.20 23.41 5.13
N GLU A 34 12.71 24.58 5.48
CA GLU A 34 12.04 25.84 5.20
C GLU A 34 11.86 26.06 3.70
N GLY A 35 10.63 26.28 3.25
CA GLY A 35 10.28 26.43 1.83
C GLY A 35 9.96 25.13 1.09
N GLU A 36 10.14 23.97 1.69
CA GLU A 36 9.75 22.69 1.11
C GLU A 36 8.34 22.27 1.55
N LYS A 37 7.65 21.54 0.66
CA LYS A 37 6.34 20.94 0.98
C LYS A 37 6.57 19.52 1.50
N PRO A 38 5.85 19.10 2.56
CA PRO A 38 5.92 17.72 3.01
C PRO A 38 5.43 16.79 1.91
N THR A 39 6.10 15.67 1.76
CA THR A 39 5.79 14.67 0.75
C THR A 39 5.51 13.32 1.40
N TRP A 40 4.56 12.59 0.82
CA TRP A 40 4.27 11.21 1.16
C TRP A 40 4.72 10.32 0.01
N ARG A 41 5.68 9.44 0.26
CA ARG A 41 6.17 8.51 -0.76
C ARG A 41 5.28 7.30 -0.86
N VAL A 42 4.78 7.06 -2.07
CA VAL A 42 3.95 5.90 -2.39
C VAL A 42 4.59 5.06 -3.49
N ARG A 43 4.14 3.82 -3.64
CA ARG A 43 4.58 2.90 -4.68
C ARG A 43 3.43 2.18 -5.35
N GLY A 44 3.67 1.66 -6.54
CA GLY A 44 2.76 0.74 -7.21
C GLY A 44 2.66 -0.59 -6.44
N LEU A 45 1.53 -1.26 -6.58
CA LEU A 45 1.25 -2.55 -5.98
C LEU A 45 1.63 -3.69 -6.92
N THR A 46 2.03 -4.82 -6.34
CA THR A 46 2.16 -6.09 -7.05
C THR A 46 0.79 -6.71 -7.33
N GLY A 47 0.72 -7.71 -8.21
CA GLY A 47 -0.53 -8.43 -8.50
C GLY A 47 -1.14 -9.09 -7.25
N VAL A 48 -0.30 -9.61 -6.34
CA VAL A 48 -0.75 -10.21 -5.07
C VAL A 48 -1.32 -9.14 -4.14
N GLU A 49 -0.67 -8.00 -4.03
CA GLU A 49 -1.16 -6.88 -3.21
C GLU A 49 -2.46 -6.30 -3.77
N LEU A 50 -2.57 -6.18 -5.10
CA LEU A 50 -3.81 -5.75 -5.75
C LEU A 50 -4.95 -6.74 -5.48
N ALA A 51 -4.68 -8.04 -5.48
CA ALA A 51 -5.66 -9.06 -5.11
C ALA A 51 -6.12 -8.90 -3.65
N LYS A 52 -5.22 -8.59 -2.71
CA LYS A 52 -5.57 -8.29 -1.31
C LYS A 52 -6.51 -7.09 -1.18
N THR A 53 -6.31 -6.03 -1.96
CA THR A 53 -7.21 -4.87 -1.93
C THR A 53 -8.62 -5.23 -2.42
N ASN A 54 -8.73 -6.07 -3.44
CA ASN A 54 -10.01 -6.57 -3.94
C ASN A 54 -10.68 -7.52 -2.94
N GLU A 55 -9.91 -8.32 -2.22
CA GLU A 55 -10.41 -9.19 -1.14
C GLU A 55 -10.96 -8.37 0.03
N ALA A 56 -10.30 -7.27 0.42
CA ALA A 56 -10.80 -6.36 1.44
C ALA A 56 -12.16 -5.78 1.06
N GLN A 57 -12.34 -5.39 -0.20
CA GLN A 57 -13.61 -4.95 -0.76
C GLN A 57 -14.69 -6.04 -0.65
N SER A 58 -14.35 -7.28 -1.06
CA SER A 58 -15.28 -8.41 -1.02
C SER A 58 -15.68 -8.80 0.40
N ARG A 59 -14.74 -8.79 1.34
CA ARG A 59 -15.03 -9.04 2.77
C ARG A 59 -15.96 -7.99 3.35
N ASN A 60 -15.75 -6.72 3.02
CA ASN A 60 -16.62 -5.63 3.47
C ASN A 60 -18.05 -5.83 2.94
N ARG A 61 -18.21 -6.12 1.65
CA ARG A 61 -19.50 -6.41 1.03
C ARG A 61 -20.20 -7.61 1.66
N SER A 62 -19.47 -8.69 1.94
CA SER A 62 -20.02 -9.89 2.58
C SER A 62 -20.50 -9.62 4.00
N ARG A 63 -19.75 -8.83 4.79
CA ARG A 63 -20.16 -8.42 6.14
C ARG A 63 -21.45 -7.61 6.12
N THR A 64 -21.56 -6.66 5.21
CA THR A 64 -22.76 -5.83 5.03
C THR A 64 -23.95 -6.69 4.65
N ALA A 65 -23.82 -7.61 3.68
CA ALA A 65 -24.90 -8.50 3.25
C ALA A 65 -25.35 -9.46 4.37
N ILE A 66 -24.42 -9.99 5.16
CA ILE A 66 -24.75 -10.84 6.32
C ILE A 66 -25.48 -10.03 7.38
N ALA A 67 -25.01 -8.81 7.68
CA ALA A 67 -25.66 -7.92 8.63
C ALA A 67 -27.10 -7.61 8.19
N GLU A 68 -27.31 -7.21 6.94
CA GLU A 68 -28.62 -6.93 6.38
C GLU A 68 -29.54 -8.18 6.39
N GLY A 69 -29.01 -9.36 6.03
CA GLY A 69 -29.74 -10.62 6.08
C GLY A 69 -30.19 -11.02 7.48
N LEU A 70 -29.35 -10.80 8.49
CA LEU A 70 -29.69 -11.05 9.89
C LEU A 70 -30.71 -10.04 10.43
N LEU A 71 -30.71 -8.82 9.93
CA LEU A 71 -31.58 -7.74 10.38
C LEU A 71 -32.98 -7.77 9.75
N SER A 72 -33.13 -8.39 8.58
CA SER A 72 -34.40 -8.42 7.84
C SER A 72 -35.52 -9.23 8.50
N GLY A 73 -35.26 -9.94 9.61
CA GLY A 73 -36.24 -10.76 10.34
C GLY A 73 -36.36 -10.46 11.83
N VAL A 74 -35.78 -9.38 12.33
CA VAL A 74 -35.61 -9.15 13.78
C VAL A 74 -36.13 -7.77 14.21
N ASN A 75 -36.63 -7.70 15.46
CA ASN A 75 -37.13 -6.48 16.09
C ASN A 75 -36.06 -5.39 16.20
N ASP A 76 -36.43 -4.11 16.11
CA ASP A 76 -35.53 -2.95 16.06
C ASP A 76 -34.46 -2.90 17.16
N GLN A 77 -34.76 -3.35 18.36
CA GLN A 77 -33.81 -3.39 19.51
C GLN A 77 -32.71 -4.46 19.32
N VAL A 78 -33.04 -5.60 18.72
CA VAL A 78 -32.07 -6.67 18.44
C VAL A 78 -31.26 -6.33 17.22
N SER A 79 -31.82 -5.59 16.28
CA SER A 79 -31.12 -5.13 15.08
C SER A 79 -30.00 -4.15 15.40
N GLU A 80 -30.20 -3.26 16.38
CA GLU A 80 -29.18 -2.31 16.87
C GLU A 80 -28.02 -3.06 17.57
N ALA A 81 -28.33 -4.02 18.44
CA ALA A 81 -27.34 -4.85 19.13
C ALA A 81 -26.51 -5.72 18.14
N VAL A 82 -27.14 -6.24 17.09
CA VAL A 82 -26.45 -7.00 16.03
C VAL A 82 -25.54 -6.10 15.20
N ARG A 83 -25.97 -4.88 14.88
CA ARG A 83 -25.14 -3.88 14.19
C ARG A 83 -23.90 -3.51 15.01
N GLU A 84 -24.07 -3.31 16.32
CA GLU A 84 -22.98 -3.01 17.24
C GLU A 84 -21.99 -4.18 17.36
N LEU A 85 -22.49 -5.42 17.50
CA LEU A 85 -21.69 -6.65 17.58
C LEU A 85 -20.90 -6.94 16.29
N LEU A 86 -21.48 -6.65 15.13
CA LEU A 86 -20.82 -6.86 13.83
C LEU A 86 -19.90 -5.69 13.45
N GLY A 87 -19.81 -4.64 14.27
CA GLY A 87 -19.06 -3.42 13.96
C GLY A 87 -19.65 -2.63 12.78
N SER A 88 -20.93 -2.86 12.49
CA SER A 88 -21.65 -2.26 11.36
C SER A 88 -22.27 -0.90 11.68
N GLY A 89 -21.72 -0.18 12.65
CA GLY A 89 -22.17 1.17 13.02
C GLY A 89 -21.95 2.23 11.93
N SER A 90 -21.14 1.95 10.95
CA SER A 90 -21.07 2.69 9.69
C SER A 90 -20.77 1.69 8.56
N SER A 91 -21.68 1.55 7.60
CA SER A 91 -21.38 0.79 6.39
C SER A 91 -20.26 1.55 5.65
N VAL A 92 -19.04 1.09 5.83
CA VAL A 92 -17.88 1.59 5.07
C VAL A 92 -18.14 1.24 3.62
N PRO A 93 -18.18 2.22 2.69
CA PRO A 93 -18.33 1.92 1.28
C PRO A 93 -17.24 0.95 0.79
N ASP A 94 -17.60 0.03 -0.07
CA ASP A 94 -16.68 -0.99 -0.59
C ASP A 94 -15.41 -0.40 -1.23
N ASP A 95 -15.55 0.72 -1.94
CA ASP A 95 -14.41 1.43 -2.53
C ASP A 95 -13.48 2.01 -1.46
N LEU A 96 -14.03 2.50 -0.36
CA LEU A 96 -13.23 3.00 0.76
C LEU A 96 -12.43 1.88 1.43
N ALA A 97 -13.04 0.71 1.66
CA ALA A 97 -12.33 -0.45 2.22
C ALA A 97 -11.16 -0.88 1.33
N LYS A 98 -11.38 -0.90 0.01
CA LYS A 98 -10.33 -1.17 -0.98
C LYS A 98 -9.21 -0.14 -0.91
N ARG A 99 -9.53 1.16 -0.86
CA ARG A 99 -8.55 2.25 -0.83
C ARG A 99 -7.76 2.31 0.47
N ILE A 100 -8.37 1.97 1.61
CA ILE A 100 -7.67 1.85 2.90
C ILE A 100 -6.58 0.79 2.78
N GLU A 101 -6.91 -0.41 2.29
CA GLU A 101 -5.94 -1.48 2.09
C GLU A 101 -4.85 -1.08 1.07
N MET A 102 -5.23 -0.39 0.01
CA MET A 102 -4.31 0.13 -1.00
C MET A 102 -3.30 1.11 -0.39
N LEU A 103 -3.74 2.03 0.47
CA LEU A 103 -2.85 2.99 1.13
C LEU A 103 -1.90 2.28 2.10
N VAL A 104 -2.38 1.30 2.86
CA VAL A 104 -1.56 0.51 3.78
C VAL A 104 -0.44 -0.22 3.04
N LEU A 105 -0.74 -0.84 1.91
CA LEU A 105 0.22 -1.61 1.12
C LEU A 105 1.14 -0.74 0.25
N GLY A 106 0.63 0.40 -0.21
CA GLY A 106 1.33 1.28 -1.15
C GLY A 106 2.14 2.41 -0.52
N SER A 107 2.00 2.68 0.79
CA SER A 107 2.79 3.71 1.49
C SER A 107 4.21 3.22 1.77
N VAL A 108 5.19 4.06 1.46
CA VAL A 108 6.61 3.78 1.69
C VAL A 108 7.16 4.65 2.83
N ALA A 109 6.87 5.94 2.81
CA ALA A 109 7.29 6.90 3.82
C ALA A 109 6.30 8.07 3.88
N PRO A 110 5.64 8.27 5.01
CA PRO A 110 5.63 7.43 6.21
C PRO A 110 4.97 6.06 5.98
N GLU A 111 5.35 5.06 6.80
CA GLU A 111 4.63 3.78 6.83
C GLU A 111 3.20 4.00 7.31
N CYS A 112 2.25 3.33 6.67
CA CYS A 112 0.84 3.48 6.95
C CYS A 112 0.24 2.16 7.46
N ASN A 113 -0.43 2.21 8.60
CA ASN A 113 -1.27 1.13 9.10
C ASN A 113 -2.76 1.43 8.88
N HIS A 114 -3.63 0.46 9.13
CA HIS A 114 -5.08 0.63 8.95
C HIS A 114 -5.67 1.78 9.77
N GLN A 115 -5.22 1.97 11.01
CA GLN A 115 -5.71 3.04 11.87
C GLN A 115 -5.37 4.42 11.31
N LEU A 116 -4.15 4.59 10.82
CA LEU A 116 -3.72 5.84 10.18
C LEU A 116 -4.48 6.08 8.86
N ALA A 117 -4.65 5.04 8.05
CA ALA A 117 -5.39 5.13 6.78
C ALA A 117 -6.85 5.54 6.98
N VAL A 118 -7.54 4.93 7.98
CA VAL A 118 -8.92 5.30 8.34
C VAL A 118 -8.98 6.75 8.81
N LYS A 119 -8.09 7.15 9.72
CA LYS A 119 -8.06 8.52 10.24
C LYS A 119 -7.76 9.55 9.16
N LEU A 120 -6.88 9.21 8.22
CA LEU A 120 -6.59 10.08 7.08
C LEU A 120 -7.82 10.21 6.16
N ALA A 121 -8.53 9.12 5.89
CA ALA A 121 -9.75 9.13 5.08
C ALA A 121 -10.86 9.99 5.70
N GLU A 122 -10.97 10.00 7.04
CA GLU A 122 -11.96 10.80 7.77
C GLU A 122 -11.60 12.28 7.85
N ALA A 123 -10.34 12.58 8.18
CA ALA A 123 -9.91 13.96 8.48
C ALA A 123 -9.40 14.70 7.24
N TYR A 124 -8.77 14.02 6.30
CA TYR A 124 -8.14 14.57 5.09
C TYR A 124 -8.50 13.74 3.85
N PRO A 125 -9.78 13.74 3.46
CA PRO A 125 -10.25 12.89 2.35
C PRO A 125 -9.60 13.23 1.01
N VAL A 126 -9.26 14.49 0.76
CA VAL A 126 -8.63 14.91 -0.50
C VAL A 126 -7.25 14.27 -0.65
N GLU A 127 -6.39 14.37 0.36
CA GLU A 127 -5.05 13.78 0.40
C GLU A 127 -5.14 12.25 0.33
N PHE A 128 -6.08 11.65 1.07
CA PHE A 128 -6.33 10.21 1.03
C PHE A 128 -6.64 9.72 -0.39
N TYR A 129 -7.57 10.40 -1.09
CA TYR A 129 -7.93 10.04 -2.47
C TYR A 129 -6.79 10.33 -3.45
N GLN A 130 -6.03 11.40 -3.26
CA GLN A 130 -4.86 11.73 -4.08
C GLN A 130 -3.78 10.65 -3.96
N LEU A 131 -3.42 10.24 -2.75
CA LEU A 131 -2.44 9.19 -2.50
C LEU A 131 -2.86 7.85 -3.11
N THR A 132 -4.11 7.43 -2.90
CA THR A 132 -4.61 6.15 -3.43
C THR A 132 -4.77 6.17 -4.95
N SER A 133 -5.07 7.31 -5.55
CA SER A 133 -5.11 7.47 -7.00
C SER A 133 -3.72 7.36 -7.61
N GLU A 134 -2.71 7.93 -6.95
CA GLU A 134 -1.32 7.83 -7.38
C GLU A 134 -0.81 6.39 -7.29
N ILE A 135 -1.12 5.66 -6.21
CA ILE A 135 -0.82 4.22 -6.08
C ILE A 135 -1.45 3.44 -7.24
N THR A 136 -2.71 3.74 -7.59
CA THR A 136 -3.41 3.11 -8.72
C THR A 136 -2.69 3.39 -10.04
N ARG A 137 -2.29 4.63 -10.27
CA ARG A 137 -1.54 5.05 -11.47
C ARG A 137 -0.22 4.30 -11.59
N LEU A 138 0.57 4.25 -10.51
CA LEU A 138 1.86 3.56 -10.47
C LEU A 138 1.70 2.06 -10.68
N THR A 139 0.66 1.45 -10.10
CA THR A 139 0.32 0.03 -10.31
C THR A 139 0.04 -0.26 -11.79
N GLY A 140 -0.70 0.62 -12.46
CA GLY A 140 -1.02 0.50 -13.89
C GLY A 140 0.19 0.64 -14.82
N LEU A 141 1.26 1.34 -14.39
CA LEU A 141 2.51 1.45 -15.12
C LEU A 141 3.40 0.21 -15.03
N GLY A 142 3.10 -0.69 -14.10
CA GLY A 142 3.92 -1.86 -13.81
C GLY A 142 5.23 -1.53 -13.11
N ALA A 143 6.05 -2.56 -12.86
CA ALA A 143 7.35 -2.43 -12.24
C ALA A 143 8.42 -2.00 -13.26
N GLU A 144 9.53 -1.45 -12.76
CA GLU A 144 10.71 -1.13 -13.57
C GLU A 144 11.74 -2.26 -13.49
N PRO A 145 12.49 -2.54 -14.57
CA PRO A 145 13.65 -3.41 -14.48
C PRO A 145 14.62 -2.84 -13.44
N GLY A 146 14.89 -3.60 -12.40
CA GLY A 146 15.81 -3.22 -11.33
C GLY A 146 17.23 -3.06 -11.85
N LYS A 147 18.03 -2.22 -11.19
CA LYS A 147 19.45 -2.10 -11.50
C LYS A 147 20.14 -3.45 -11.20
N PRO A 148 21.01 -3.97 -12.10
CA PRO A 148 21.73 -5.18 -11.83
C PRO A 148 22.52 -5.03 -10.52
N LYS A 149 22.30 -5.96 -9.57
CA LYS A 149 23.12 -6.01 -8.35
C LYS A 149 24.58 -6.12 -8.78
N ARG A 150 25.40 -5.13 -8.45
CA ARG A 150 26.87 -5.26 -8.56
C ARG A 150 27.24 -6.45 -7.70
N SER A 151 27.71 -7.53 -8.34
CA SER A 151 28.35 -8.63 -7.61
C SER A 151 29.53 -8.02 -6.86
N SER A 152 29.48 -8.05 -5.53
CA SER A 152 30.63 -7.74 -4.71
C SER A 152 31.71 -8.77 -5.05
N GLY A 153 32.67 -8.36 -5.87
CA GLY A 153 33.83 -9.17 -6.22
C GLY A 153 34.53 -9.62 -4.95
N SER A 154 34.55 -10.92 -4.76
CA SER A 154 35.38 -11.58 -3.79
C SER A 154 36.80 -11.11 -3.99
N LYS A 155 37.37 -10.34 -3.03
CA LYS A 155 38.79 -10.05 -2.94
C LYS A 155 39.48 -11.36 -2.53
N THR A 156 40.03 -12.06 -3.49
CA THR A 156 41.01 -13.10 -3.26
C THR A 156 42.24 -12.47 -2.61
N SER A 157 42.42 -12.72 -1.32
CA SER A 157 43.64 -12.41 -0.60
C SER A 157 44.77 -13.28 -1.14
N LYS A 158 45.73 -12.70 -1.87
CA LYS A 158 47.00 -13.32 -2.16
C LYS A 158 47.83 -13.29 -0.89
N SER A 159 48.12 -14.44 -0.34
CA SER A 159 49.13 -14.64 0.69
C SER A 159 50.50 -14.42 0.08
N PRO A 160 51.44 -13.71 0.71
CA PRO A 160 52.84 -13.72 0.29
C PRO A 160 53.51 -14.99 0.78
N SER A 161 54.05 -15.78 -0.13
CA SER A 161 54.97 -16.85 0.18
C SER A 161 56.33 -16.25 0.55
N SER A 162 56.75 -16.49 1.80
CA SER A 162 58.11 -16.28 2.25
C SER A 162 58.96 -17.45 1.78
N SER A 163 59.94 -17.21 0.93
CA SER A 163 61.06 -18.10 0.74
C SER A 163 62.28 -17.58 1.48
N ALA A 164 62.71 -18.35 2.47
CA ALA A 164 63.99 -18.17 3.14
C ALA A 164 65.11 -18.82 2.33
N THR A 165 66.22 -18.21 2.26
CA THR A 165 67.55 -18.79 2.27
C THR A 165 68.50 -17.82 2.90
#